data_8882956a45015163e636c6d267dbd5b7
#
_entry.id   8882956a45015163e636c6d267dbd5b7
#
_cell.length_a   1.000
_cell.length_b   1.000
_cell.length_c   1.000
_cell.angle_alpha   90.00
_cell.angle_beta   90.00
_cell.angle_gamma   90.00
#
_symmetry.space_group_name_H-M   'P 1'
#
loop_
_entity.id
_entity.type
_entity.pdbx_description
1 polymer ?
#
loop_
_entity_poly.entity_id
_entity_poly.type
_entity_poly.pdbx_seq_one_letter_code
_entity_poly.pdbx_strand_id
1 'polypeptide(L)'
;MVENRLSSGLEDYLECIYNNIQNKGSVKAIDISRELNVSRASVTDALKRLASKGYISYERYGKINLLDTGIEKSQTVIEKHQILTTFFEKILKLSNKEATENACRIEHVITENAFIQLKGFLND
;
A
#
# COMPACT_ATOMS: atom_id res chain seq x y z
N MET A 1 -10.69 -9.19 19.51
CA MET A 1 -10.47 -7.80 19.21
C MET A 1 -10.64 -7.51 17.74
N VAL A 2 -11.41 -6.53 17.43
CA VAL A 2 -11.64 -6.16 16.05
C VAL A 2 -10.49 -5.28 15.57
N GLU A 3 -9.93 -5.63 14.45
CA GLU A 3 -8.90 -4.85 13.83
C GLU A 3 -9.45 -4.13 12.62
N ASN A 4 -9.18 -2.82 12.54
CA ASN A 4 -9.49 -2.05 11.34
C ASN A 4 -8.36 -2.13 10.34
N ARG A 5 -7.60 -3.21 10.42
CA ARG A 5 -6.49 -3.40 9.52
C ARG A 5 -6.99 -3.78 8.14
N LEU A 6 -6.46 -3.11 7.12
CA LEU A 6 -6.73 -3.51 5.75
C LEU A 6 -6.05 -4.84 5.46
N SER A 7 -6.68 -5.65 4.61
CA SER A 7 -6.01 -6.83 4.08
C SER A 7 -4.84 -6.38 3.20
N SER A 8 -3.86 -7.27 3.00
CA SER A 8 -2.71 -6.97 2.15
C SER A 8 -3.15 -6.61 0.73
N GLY A 9 -4.17 -7.29 0.21
CA GLY A 9 -4.67 -6.98 -1.12
C GLY A 9 -5.24 -5.57 -1.22
N LEU A 10 -6.03 -5.15 -0.22
CA LEU A 10 -6.58 -3.80 -0.23
C LEU A 10 -5.51 -2.74 -0.03
N GLU A 11 -4.46 -3.03 0.72
CA GLU A 11 -3.33 -2.11 0.83
C GLU A 11 -2.62 -1.94 -0.50
N ASP A 12 -2.48 -3.01 -1.28
CA ASP A 12 -1.89 -2.92 -2.62
C ASP A 12 -2.73 -2.03 -3.55
N TYR A 13 -4.05 -2.19 -3.50
CA TYR A 13 -4.94 -1.32 -4.28
C TYR A 13 -4.79 0.14 -3.86
N LEU A 14 -4.76 0.39 -2.56
CA LEU A 14 -4.66 1.75 -2.04
C LEU A 14 -3.34 2.39 -2.43
N GLU A 15 -2.25 1.65 -2.35
CA GLU A 15 -0.93 2.13 -2.75
C GLU A 15 -0.90 2.45 -4.24
N CYS A 16 -1.51 1.61 -5.06
CA CYS A 16 -1.61 1.85 -6.50
C CYS A 16 -2.36 3.15 -6.79
N ILE A 17 -3.47 3.37 -6.09
CA ILE A 17 -4.26 4.59 -6.23
C ILE A 17 -3.42 5.81 -5.84
N TYR A 18 -2.76 5.73 -4.70
CA TYR A 18 -1.93 6.83 -4.20
C TYR A 18 -0.82 7.19 -5.19
N ASN A 19 -0.08 6.19 -5.67
CA ASN A 19 1.02 6.41 -6.58
C ASN A 19 0.56 7.03 -7.90
N ASN A 20 -0.57 6.59 -8.44
CA ASN A 20 -1.12 7.16 -9.67
C ASN A 20 -1.54 8.60 -9.49
N ILE A 21 -2.21 8.91 -8.38
CA ILE A 21 -2.65 10.28 -8.12
C ILE A 21 -1.45 11.20 -7.93
N GLN A 22 -0.41 10.74 -7.21
CA GLN A 22 0.80 11.53 -7.01
C GLN A 22 1.56 11.78 -8.32
N ASN A 23 1.64 10.77 -9.18
CA ASN A 23 2.44 10.85 -10.40
C ASN A 23 1.70 11.45 -11.58
N LYS A 24 0.39 11.23 -11.68
CA LYS A 24 -0.40 11.61 -12.86
C LYS A 24 -1.56 12.54 -12.53
N GLY A 25 -1.83 12.77 -11.25
CA GLY A 25 -2.93 13.63 -10.83
C GLY A 25 -4.28 12.94 -10.74
N SER A 26 -4.42 11.75 -11.30
CA SER A 26 -5.68 10.99 -11.27
C SER A 26 -5.41 9.52 -11.51
N VAL A 27 -6.42 8.69 -11.26
CA VAL A 27 -6.33 7.25 -11.51
C VAL A 27 -7.68 6.76 -12.00
N LYS A 28 -7.65 5.81 -12.93
CA LYS A 28 -8.85 5.15 -13.45
C LYS A 28 -8.79 3.66 -13.13
N ALA A 29 -9.97 3.04 -13.05
CA ALA A 29 -10.04 1.61 -12.78
C ALA A 29 -9.22 0.77 -13.76
N ILE A 30 -9.17 1.17 -15.03
CA ILE A 30 -8.38 0.44 -16.03
C ILE A 30 -6.88 0.47 -15.70
N ASP A 31 -6.39 1.59 -15.13
CA ASP A 31 -4.98 1.70 -14.75
C ASP A 31 -4.66 0.73 -13.63
N ILE A 32 -5.55 0.64 -12.65
CA ILE A 32 -5.36 -0.26 -11.51
C ILE A 32 -5.37 -1.72 -11.98
N SER A 33 -6.32 -2.05 -12.87
CA SER A 33 -6.43 -3.39 -13.43
C SER A 33 -5.13 -3.82 -14.12
N ARG A 34 -4.55 -2.93 -14.89
CA ARG A 34 -3.30 -3.19 -15.59
C ARG A 34 -2.11 -3.33 -14.67
N GLU A 35 -1.96 -2.39 -13.74
CA GLU A 35 -0.80 -2.39 -12.85
C GLU A 35 -0.78 -3.58 -11.90
N LEU A 36 -1.93 -3.95 -11.37
CA LEU A 36 -2.01 -5.06 -10.41
C LEU A 36 -2.31 -6.39 -11.09
N ASN A 37 -2.54 -6.37 -12.40
CA ASN A 37 -2.84 -7.57 -13.18
C ASN A 37 -4.03 -8.32 -12.59
N VAL A 38 -5.13 -7.61 -12.39
CA VAL A 38 -6.36 -8.15 -11.83
C VAL A 38 -7.54 -7.78 -12.75
N SER A 39 -8.68 -8.46 -12.57
CA SER A 39 -9.86 -8.21 -13.38
C SER A 39 -10.51 -6.87 -13.00
N ARG A 40 -11.27 -6.34 -13.95
CA ARG A 40 -12.06 -5.12 -13.70
C ARG A 40 -13.06 -5.32 -12.58
N ALA A 41 -13.63 -6.53 -12.50
CA ALA A 41 -14.57 -6.85 -11.41
C ALA A 41 -13.88 -6.80 -10.06
N SER A 42 -12.64 -7.32 -9.97
CA SER A 42 -11.88 -7.25 -8.74
C SER A 42 -11.56 -5.82 -8.33
N VAL A 43 -11.22 -4.97 -9.31
CA VAL A 43 -10.96 -3.55 -9.05
C VAL A 43 -12.22 -2.88 -8.51
N THR A 44 -13.37 -3.09 -9.15
CA THR A 44 -14.63 -2.49 -8.70
C THR A 44 -14.96 -2.90 -7.27
N ASP A 45 -14.80 -4.19 -6.95
CA ASP A 45 -15.04 -4.70 -5.60
C ASP A 45 -14.11 -4.04 -4.60
N ALA A 46 -12.82 -3.94 -4.93
CA ALA A 46 -11.84 -3.33 -4.03
C ALA A 46 -12.14 -1.84 -3.80
N LEU A 47 -12.52 -1.12 -4.86
CA LEU A 47 -12.87 0.29 -4.73
C LEU A 47 -14.07 0.50 -3.82
N LYS A 48 -15.08 -0.36 -3.94
CA LYS A 48 -16.24 -0.29 -3.07
C LYS A 48 -15.87 -0.56 -1.61
N ARG A 49 -15.01 -1.53 -1.38
CA ARG A 49 -14.55 -1.85 -0.02
C ARG A 49 -13.73 -0.72 0.58
N LEU A 50 -12.81 -0.14 -0.19
CA LEU A 50 -12.00 0.99 0.29
C LEU A 50 -12.87 2.21 0.58
N ALA A 51 -13.87 2.47 -0.26
CA ALA A 51 -14.80 3.58 -0.02
C ALA A 51 -15.63 3.33 1.23
N SER A 52 -16.10 2.10 1.41
CA SER A 52 -16.88 1.71 2.58
C SER A 52 -16.09 1.89 3.88
N LYS A 53 -14.78 1.68 3.83
CA LYS A 53 -13.90 1.83 4.99
C LYS A 53 -13.40 3.26 5.20
N GLY A 54 -13.75 4.18 4.31
CA GLY A 54 -13.43 5.59 4.48
C GLY A 54 -12.05 6.01 3.99
N TYR A 55 -11.40 5.23 3.15
CA TYR A 55 -10.08 5.57 2.63
C TYR A 55 -10.13 6.35 1.33
N ILE A 56 -11.16 6.14 0.52
CA ILE A 56 -11.34 6.83 -0.75
C ILE A 56 -12.81 7.23 -0.88
N SER A 57 -13.08 8.16 -1.80
CA SER A 57 -14.42 8.33 -2.33
C SER A 57 -14.41 7.80 -3.75
N TYR A 58 -15.47 7.10 -4.11
CA TYR A 58 -15.57 6.47 -5.41
C TYR A 58 -16.93 6.80 -6.01
N GLU A 59 -16.91 7.55 -7.10
CA GLU A 59 -18.12 7.96 -7.77
C GLU A 59 -18.45 7.01 -8.91
N ARG A 60 -19.74 6.91 -9.21
CA ARG A 60 -20.28 5.93 -10.14
C ARG A 60 -19.58 5.87 -11.48
N TYR A 61 -19.12 6.98 -12.01
CA TYR A 61 -18.49 7.01 -13.32
C TYR A 61 -16.96 7.02 -13.25
N GLY A 62 -16.45 6.39 -12.20
CA GLY A 62 -15.04 6.07 -12.15
C GLY A 62 -14.14 7.12 -11.52
N LYS A 63 -14.70 8.17 -10.98
CA LYS A 63 -13.88 9.17 -10.30
C LYS A 63 -13.47 8.66 -8.93
N ILE A 64 -12.17 8.57 -8.70
CA ILE A 64 -11.59 8.07 -7.47
C ILE A 64 -10.80 9.18 -6.82
N ASN A 65 -11.12 9.49 -5.56
CA ASN A 65 -10.40 10.49 -4.79
C ASN A 65 -9.88 9.87 -3.51
N LEU A 66 -8.67 10.25 -3.10
CA LEU A 66 -8.14 9.83 -1.81
C LEU A 66 -8.66 10.75 -0.72
N LEU A 67 -9.13 10.16 0.36
CA LEU A 67 -9.45 10.90 1.57
C LEU A 67 -8.18 10.99 2.43
N ASP A 68 -8.20 11.86 3.45
CA ASP A 68 -7.02 12.04 4.31
C ASP A 68 -6.56 10.73 4.94
N THR A 69 -7.51 9.89 5.36
CA THR A 69 -7.21 8.56 5.90
C THR A 69 -6.51 7.68 4.88
N GLY A 70 -6.89 7.77 3.62
CA GLY A 70 -6.27 7.01 2.55
C GLY A 70 -4.86 7.47 2.25
N ILE A 71 -4.64 8.79 2.29
CA ILE A 71 -3.30 9.35 2.10
C ILE A 71 -2.38 8.89 3.22
N GLU A 72 -2.83 9.01 4.45
CA GLU A 72 -2.05 8.63 5.62
C GLU A 72 -1.71 7.14 5.60
N LYS A 73 -2.69 6.29 5.31
CA LYS A 73 -2.49 4.85 5.23
C LYS A 73 -1.50 4.48 4.14
N SER A 74 -1.62 5.11 2.97
CA SER A 74 -0.72 4.86 1.85
C SER A 74 0.71 5.22 2.20
N GLN A 75 0.90 6.37 2.85
CA GLN A 75 2.23 6.82 3.25
C GLN A 75 2.86 5.86 4.26
N THR A 76 2.05 5.33 5.17
CA THR A 76 2.53 4.36 6.16
C THR A 76 2.99 3.07 5.48
N VAL A 77 2.23 2.56 4.52
CA VAL A 77 2.61 1.34 3.80
C VAL A 77 3.89 1.57 3.00
N ILE A 78 4.00 2.71 2.35
CA ILE A 78 5.19 3.05 1.56
C ILE A 78 6.42 3.18 2.46
N GLU A 79 6.26 3.80 3.62
CA GLU A 79 7.36 3.92 4.59
C GLU A 79 7.82 2.53 5.05
N LYS A 80 6.89 1.63 5.34
CA LYS A 80 7.25 0.26 5.73
C LYS A 80 8.06 -0.43 4.65
N HIS A 81 7.63 -0.27 3.39
CA HIS A 81 8.36 -0.87 2.27
C HIS A 81 9.80 -0.35 2.20
N GLN A 82 9.98 0.95 2.32
CA GLN A 82 11.29 1.57 2.22
C GLN A 82 12.20 1.14 3.37
N ILE A 83 11.68 1.15 4.59
CA ILE A 83 12.45 0.78 5.79
C ILE A 83 12.84 -0.70 5.72
N LEU A 84 11.91 -1.58 5.36
CA LEU A 84 12.19 -3.01 5.26
C LEU A 84 13.20 -3.29 4.16
N THR A 85 13.06 -2.65 3.00
CA THR A 85 14.03 -2.82 1.92
C THR A 85 15.43 -2.42 2.38
N THR A 86 15.55 -1.29 3.06
CA THR A 86 16.82 -0.82 3.60
C THR A 86 17.42 -1.83 4.57
N PHE A 87 16.60 -2.39 5.45
CA PHE A 87 17.06 -3.40 6.40
C PHE A 87 17.63 -4.62 5.67
N PHE A 88 16.89 -5.14 4.72
CA PHE A 88 17.34 -6.33 3.99
C PHE A 88 18.61 -6.06 3.18
N GLU A 89 18.74 -4.87 2.61
CA GLU A 89 19.95 -4.53 1.86
C GLU A 89 21.16 -4.28 2.75
N LYS A 90 21.00 -3.44 3.76
CA LYS A 90 22.14 -2.98 4.55
C LYS A 90 22.55 -3.94 5.64
N ILE A 91 21.60 -4.54 6.32
CA ILE A 91 21.89 -5.42 7.45
C ILE A 91 22.10 -6.86 6.98
N LEU A 92 21.19 -7.36 6.16
CA LEU A 92 21.28 -8.75 5.68
C LEU A 92 22.06 -8.89 4.38
N LYS A 93 22.47 -7.78 3.77
CA LYS A 93 23.30 -7.76 2.57
C LYS A 93 22.66 -8.44 1.37
N LEU A 94 21.34 -8.39 1.28
CA LEU A 94 20.64 -8.94 0.13
C LEU A 94 20.74 -7.99 -1.06
N SER A 95 20.56 -8.53 -2.27
CA SER A 95 20.47 -7.70 -3.47
C SER A 95 19.21 -6.82 -3.38
N ASN A 96 19.18 -5.74 -4.14
CA ASN A 96 18.00 -4.88 -4.19
C ASN A 96 16.76 -5.67 -4.59
N LYS A 97 16.89 -6.57 -5.56
CA LYS A 97 15.77 -7.39 -6.01
C LYS A 97 15.21 -8.24 -4.88
N GLU A 98 16.08 -8.98 -4.19
CA GLU A 98 15.66 -9.84 -3.11
C GLU A 98 15.14 -9.06 -1.91
N ALA A 99 15.79 -7.94 -1.59
CA ALA A 99 15.36 -7.06 -0.51
C ALA A 99 13.94 -6.51 -0.77
N THR A 100 13.69 -6.06 -1.98
CA THR A 100 12.39 -5.53 -2.38
C THR A 100 11.31 -6.61 -2.32
N GLU A 101 11.62 -7.81 -2.80
CA GLU A 101 10.66 -8.92 -2.76
C GLU A 101 10.27 -9.28 -1.32
N ASN A 102 11.25 -9.33 -0.43
CA ASN A 102 10.97 -9.63 0.97
C ASN A 102 10.20 -8.51 1.64
N ALA A 103 10.55 -7.26 1.37
CA ALA A 103 9.83 -6.12 1.92
C ALA A 103 8.35 -6.14 1.51
N CYS A 104 8.07 -6.42 0.24
CA CYS A 104 6.70 -6.52 -0.25
C CYS A 104 5.88 -7.57 0.49
N ARG A 105 6.51 -8.68 0.85
CA ARG A 105 5.80 -9.76 1.56
C ARG A 105 5.54 -9.42 3.01
N ILE A 106 6.47 -8.73 3.65
CA ILE A 106 6.42 -8.50 5.10
C ILE A 106 5.68 -7.23 5.47
N GLU A 107 5.70 -6.22 4.61
CA GLU A 107 5.16 -4.90 4.95
C GLU A 107 3.70 -4.93 5.38
N HIS A 108 2.92 -5.88 4.88
CA HIS A 108 1.50 -5.97 5.19
C HIS A 108 1.21 -6.75 6.47
N VAL A 109 2.18 -7.49 6.99
CA VAL A 109 1.96 -8.39 8.13
C VAL A 109 2.82 -8.10 9.35
N ILE A 110 3.83 -7.26 9.20
CA ILE A 110 4.69 -6.91 10.34
C ILE A 110 3.87 -6.15 11.40
N THR A 111 4.08 -6.49 12.67
CA THR A 111 3.36 -5.78 13.74
C THR A 111 3.89 -4.36 13.86
N GLU A 112 3.05 -3.48 14.40
CA GLU A 112 3.43 -2.09 14.60
C GLU A 112 4.66 -1.97 15.49
N ASN A 113 4.69 -2.73 16.58
CA ASN A 113 5.84 -2.69 17.49
C ASN A 113 7.13 -3.16 16.81
N ALA A 114 7.06 -4.25 16.04
CA ALA A 114 8.24 -4.74 15.33
C ALA A 114 8.75 -3.70 14.34
N PHE A 115 7.84 -3.02 13.65
CA PHE A 115 8.23 -1.97 12.71
C PHE A 115 8.89 -0.79 13.42
N ILE A 116 8.32 -0.34 14.53
CA ILE A 116 8.89 0.76 15.33
C ILE A 116 10.30 0.41 15.79
N GLN A 117 10.50 -0.81 16.30
CA GLN A 117 11.81 -1.24 16.77
C GLN A 117 12.82 -1.33 15.63
N LEU A 118 12.38 -1.85 14.48
CA LEU A 118 13.24 -1.94 13.32
C LEU A 118 13.65 -0.56 12.82
N LYS A 119 12.71 0.36 12.74
CA LYS A 119 12.97 1.73 12.32
C LYS A 119 13.97 2.42 13.26
N GLY A 120 13.80 2.23 14.58
CA GLY A 120 14.72 2.76 15.55
C GLY A 120 16.11 2.17 15.42
N PHE A 121 16.19 0.88 15.16
CA PHE A 121 17.46 0.20 14.96
C PHE A 121 18.23 0.78 13.76
N LEU A 122 17.54 1.04 12.66
CA LEU A 122 18.18 1.58 11.46
C LEU A 122 18.61 3.04 11.60
N ASN A 123 17.95 3.78 12.48
CA ASN A 123 18.27 5.20 12.70
C ASN A 123 19.36 5.41 13.74
N ASP A 124 19.80 4.35 14.39
CA ASP A 124 20.91 4.43 15.36
C ASP A 124 22.30 4.28 14.64
#